data_9be109bee82fcf95a5c2cfa41a2de467
#
_entry.id   9be109bee82fcf95a5c2cfa41a2de467
#
_cell.length_a   1.000
_cell.length_b   1.000
_cell.length_c   1.000
_cell.angle_alpha   90.00
_cell.angle_beta   90.00
_cell.angle_gamma   90.00
#
_symmetry.space_group_name_H-M   'P 1'
#
loop_
_entity.id
_entity.type
_entity.pdbx_description
1 polymer ?
#
loop_
_entity_poly.entity_id
_entity_poly.type
_entity_poly.pdbx_seq_one_letter_code
_entity_poly.pdbx_strand_id
1 'polypeptide(L)'
;MAGPETVDRSMIGTTRKVNEALSTIDFTRLPSHGSKDPKKEQKESLIYRLHPEKEGKRLIFQIGTSDPERAVQAARIVAADVAGIDVNAGCPKPFSTSGGMGAALLQTPDKLCAILEALVKEISTEFEIGISVKIRLLETAELTEVLVRKLCATGITGLTVHCRTTPMRPRERAIRGQLKMIANICRENGVACLMNGDVENRAQAEQLINEFGVDGAMIATAAETNSSCFRSEADGGLAPWNEVVEQYLKIAMEVENRFGNTKYLLNHLIPGKQPVYREVTTSRSYHQVCQMLKLEHLELQAKETDEKLGITPETQAQGRRGKKNKNKTAMAAGGYQAKIRSIEAEEKRNLSERGVQIQPLAAVSI
;
A
#
# COMPACT_ATOMS: atom_id res chain seq x y z
N MET A 1 8.13 -2.10 10.64
CA MET A 1 7.96 -2.07 9.15
C MET A 1 6.48 -2.04 8.83
N ALA A 2 6.02 -1.11 7.99
CA ALA A 2 4.62 -1.08 7.55
C ALA A 2 4.45 -1.98 6.32
N GLY A 3 3.47 -2.89 6.37
CA GLY A 3 3.06 -3.70 5.23
C GLY A 3 2.24 -2.90 4.19
N PRO A 4 1.87 -3.52 3.07
CA PRO A 4 1.02 -2.88 2.07
C PRO A 4 -0.38 -2.62 2.63
N GLU A 5 -1.01 -1.52 2.19
CA GLU A 5 -2.41 -1.25 2.53
C GLU A 5 -3.32 -2.39 2.05
N THR A 6 -4.06 -2.95 2.98
CA THR A 6 -5.07 -3.97 2.70
C THR A 6 -6.44 -3.44 3.08
N VAL A 7 -7.39 -3.47 2.12
CA VAL A 7 -8.75 -3.00 2.38
C VAL A 7 -9.48 -3.96 3.32
N ASP A 8 -10.23 -3.42 4.28
CA ASP A 8 -11.01 -4.18 5.27
C ASP A 8 -11.81 -5.33 4.66
N ARG A 9 -12.59 -5.05 3.62
CA ARG A 9 -13.41 -6.04 2.89
C ARG A 9 -12.60 -7.15 2.22
N SER A 10 -11.31 -6.95 1.99
CA SER A 10 -10.42 -7.98 1.45
C SER A 10 -10.02 -8.97 2.53
N MET A 11 -9.78 -8.48 3.76
CA MET A 11 -9.44 -9.33 4.90
C MET A 11 -10.64 -10.05 5.52
N ILE A 12 -11.79 -9.37 5.62
CA ILE A 12 -13.00 -9.98 6.18
C ILE A 12 -13.41 -11.23 5.39
N GLY A 13 -13.61 -12.33 6.09
CA GLY A 13 -13.94 -13.62 5.51
C GLY A 13 -12.74 -14.41 5.00
N THR A 14 -11.52 -14.01 5.30
CA THR A 14 -10.33 -14.85 5.09
C THR A 14 -10.18 -15.86 6.23
N THR A 15 -9.56 -16.99 5.91
CA THR A 15 -9.13 -18.01 6.87
C THR A 15 -7.62 -17.93 7.03
N ARG A 16 -7.15 -17.86 8.29
CA ARG A 16 -5.74 -17.94 8.66
C ARG A 16 -5.25 -19.39 8.56
N LYS A 17 -4.18 -19.62 7.83
CA LYS A 17 -3.55 -20.94 7.65
C LYS A 17 -2.05 -20.86 7.88
N VAL A 18 -1.50 -21.79 8.64
CA VAL A 18 -0.05 -21.98 8.74
C VAL A 18 0.39 -22.77 7.52
N ASN A 19 1.33 -22.24 6.76
CA ASN A 19 1.94 -22.91 5.62
C ASN A 19 3.34 -23.40 6.02
N GLU A 20 3.42 -24.63 6.50
CA GLU A 20 4.66 -25.22 6.99
C GLU A 20 5.74 -25.30 5.88
N ALA A 21 5.33 -25.57 4.64
CA ALA A 21 6.25 -25.72 3.52
C ALA A 21 7.00 -24.41 3.19
N LEU A 22 6.39 -23.25 3.45
CA LEU A 22 6.96 -21.93 3.21
C LEU A 22 7.34 -21.19 4.50
N SER A 23 7.08 -21.80 5.67
CA SER A 23 7.20 -21.14 6.97
C SER A 23 6.46 -19.80 7.04
N THR A 24 5.26 -19.73 6.41
CA THR A 24 4.46 -18.51 6.32
C THR A 24 3.08 -18.68 6.99
N ILE A 25 2.45 -17.55 7.26
CA ILE A 25 1.04 -17.49 7.63
C ILE A 25 0.29 -16.86 6.47
N ASP A 26 -0.67 -17.61 5.94
CA ASP A 26 -1.46 -17.26 4.78
C ASP A 26 -2.90 -16.94 5.18
N PHE A 27 -3.42 -15.83 4.71
CA PHE A 27 -4.82 -15.45 4.83
C PHE A 27 -5.49 -15.65 3.48
N THR A 28 -6.32 -16.68 3.38
CA THR A 28 -6.95 -17.11 2.12
C THR A 28 -8.45 -17.02 2.20
N ARG A 29 -9.13 -16.83 1.07
CA ARG A 29 -10.57 -16.97 1.01
C ARG A 29 -11.04 -17.50 -0.34
N LEU A 30 -12.20 -18.12 -0.35
CA LEU A 30 -12.91 -18.47 -1.58
C LEU A 30 -13.41 -17.21 -2.29
N PRO A 31 -13.45 -17.19 -3.63
CA PRO A 31 -14.04 -16.10 -4.39
C PRO A 31 -15.50 -15.88 -3.97
N SER A 32 -15.90 -14.63 -3.78
CA SER A 32 -17.26 -14.25 -3.38
C SER A 32 -18.33 -14.59 -4.42
N HIS A 33 -17.91 -14.82 -5.67
CA HIS A 33 -18.79 -15.28 -6.74
C HIS A 33 -18.31 -16.66 -7.15
N GLY A 34 -19.20 -17.65 -7.02
CA GLY A 34 -18.94 -19.04 -7.43
C GLY A 34 -18.53 -19.11 -8.90
N SER A 35 -17.83 -20.19 -9.27
CA SER A 35 -17.59 -20.49 -10.68
C SER A 35 -18.94 -20.64 -11.38
N LYS A 36 -19.10 -20.02 -12.56
CA LYS A 36 -20.27 -20.26 -13.43
C LYS A 36 -20.33 -21.72 -13.92
N ASP A 37 -19.22 -22.44 -13.78
CA ASP A 37 -19.11 -23.86 -14.11
C ASP A 37 -19.14 -24.68 -12.80
N PRO A 38 -20.22 -25.46 -12.53
CA PRO A 38 -20.35 -26.27 -11.32
C PRO A 38 -19.27 -27.34 -11.16
N LYS A 39 -18.57 -27.69 -12.26
CA LYS A 39 -17.49 -28.70 -12.26
C LYS A 39 -16.11 -28.10 -11.95
N LYS A 40 -15.99 -26.79 -11.88
CA LYS A 40 -14.74 -26.12 -11.53
C LYS A 40 -14.64 -25.94 -10.02
N GLU A 41 -13.74 -26.69 -9.41
CA GLU A 41 -13.35 -26.50 -8.02
C GLU A 41 -12.95 -25.03 -7.78
N GLN A 42 -13.54 -24.40 -6.78
CA GLN A 42 -13.23 -23.01 -6.45
C GLN A 42 -11.86 -22.95 -5.77
N LYS A 43 -10.87 -22.42 -6.47
CA LYS A 43 -9.54 -22.23 -5.91
C LYS A 43 -9.53 -21.03 -4.96
N GLU A 44 -9.08 -21.25 -3.74
CA GLU A 44 -8.87 -20.17 -2.77
C GLU A 44 -7.89 -19.12 -3.30
N SER A 45 -8.16 -17.87 -2.96
CA SER A 45 -7.27 -16.75 -3.28
C SER A 45 -6.48 -16.34 -2.05
N LEU A 46 -5.17 -16.27 -2.17
CA LEU A 46 -4.29 -15.67 -1.18
C LEU A 46 -4.52 -14.15 -1.18
N ILE A 47 -4.94 -13.63 -0.03
CA ILE A 47 -5.18 -12.20 0.18
C ILE A 47 -3.98 -11.54 0.83
N TYR A 48 -3.43 -12.15 1.89
CA TYR A 48 -2.27 -11.64 2.60
C TYR A 48 -1.38 -12.82 3.03
N ARG A 49 -0.07 -12.60 3.07
CA ARG A 49 0.93 -13.55 3.54
C ARG A 49 1.96 -12.81 4.37
N LEU A 50 2.36 -13.37 5.47
CA LEU A 50 3.48 -12.89 6.27
C LEU A 50 4.41 -14.06 6.63
N HIS A 51 5.68 -13.73 6.89
CA HIS A 51 6.69 -14.71 7.31
C HIS A 51 7.08 -14.42 8.78
N PRO A 52 6.63 -15.25 9.75
CA PRO A 52 6.79 -14.98 11.18
C PRO A 52 8.24 -14.73 11.61
N GLU A 53 9.20 -15.51 11.08
CA GLU A 53 10.61 -15.38 11.46
C GLU A 53 11.27 -14.15 10.82
N LYS A 54 10.98 -13.87 9.52
CA LYS A 54 11.62 -12.75 8.79
C LYS A 54 11.01 -11.41 9.15
N GLU A 55 9.70 -11.34 9.30
CA GLU A 55 8.95 -10.13 9.62
C GLU A 55 8.68 -10.00 11.12
N GLY A 56 8.35 -11.12 11.77
CA GLY A 56 8.14 -11.25 13.20
C GLY A 56 7.27 -10.15 13.80
N LYS A 57 7.45 -9.86 15.07
CA LYS A 57 6.77 -8.76 15.77
C LYS A 57 7.27 -7.35 15.35
N ARG A 58 7.66 -7.17 14.09
CA ARG A 58 8.10 -5.89 13.51
C ARG A 58 7.22 -5.41 12.37
N LEU A 59 6.26 -6.24 11.97
CA LEU A 59 5.30 -5.93 10.90
C LEU A 59 4.11 -5.18 11.48
N ILE A 60 3.83 -4.01 10.93
CA ILE A 60 2.60 -3.24 11.18
C ILE A 60 1.67 -3.47 9.99
N PHE A 61 0.49 -4.01 10.24
CA PHE A 61 -0.52 -4.22 9.20
C PHE A 61 -1.28 -2.93 8.94
N GLN A 62 -1.19 -2.42 7.71
CA GLN A 62 -1.91 -1.20 7.34
C GLN A 62 -3.28 -1.54 6.74
N ILE A 63 -4.32 -0.95 7.30
CA ILE A 63 -5.70 -1.16 6.88
C ILE A 63 -6.29 0.07 6.19
N GLY A 64 -6.95 -0.15 5.04
CA GLY A 64 -7.84 0.82 4.40
C GLY A 64 -9.29 0.52 4.81
N THR A 65 -9.90 1.45 5.52
CA THR A 65 -11.27 1.31 6.02
C THR A 65 -11.97 2.66 6.11
N SER A 66 -13.31 2.65 6.14
CA SER A 66 -14.16 3.82 6.40
C SER A 66 -15.26 3.52 7.42
N ASP A 67 -15.09 2.44 8.19
CA ASP A 67 -16.12 1.94 9.10
C ASP A 67 -15.49 1.27 10.32
N PRO A 68 -15.87 1.65 11.56
CA PRO A 68 -15.26 1.15 12.78
C PRO A 68 -15.44 -0.37 12.99
N GLU A 69 -16.63 -0.91 12.69
CA GLU A 69 -16.91 -2.33 12.89
C GLU A 69 -16.09 -3.19 11.92
N ARG A 70 -16.02 -2.81 10.64
CA ARG A 70 -15.19 -3.50 9.67
C ARG A 70 -13.71 -3.38 9.96
N ALA A 71 -13.26 -2.23 10.49
CA ALA A 71 -11.88 -2.07 10.95
C ALA A 71 -11.53 -3.13 12.00
N VAL A 72 -12.36 -3.27 13.03
CA VAL A 72 -12.18 -4.26 14.10
C VAL A 72 -12.23 -5.69 13.55
N GLN A 73 -13.22 -6.01 12.73
CA GLN A 73 -13.34 -7.34 12.13
C GLN A 73 -12.11 -7.74 11.32
N ALA A 74 -11.60 -6.83 10.47
CA ALA A 74 -10.43 -7.10 9.65
C ALA A 74 -9.14 -7.17 10.48
N ALA A 75 -8.97 -6.27 11.45
CA ALA A 75 -7.81 -6.25 12.33
C ALA A 75 -7.72 -7.50 13.20
N ARG A 76 -8.82 -7.98 13.76
CA ARG A 76 -8.89 -9.19 14.61
C ARG A 76 -8.37 -10.44 13.91
N ILE A 77 -8.52 -10.54 12.59
CA ILE A 77 -8.04 -11.68 11.80
C ILE A 77 -6.51 -11.80 11.82
N VAL A 78 -5.81 -10.66 11.84
CA VAL A 78 -4.35 -10.62 11.68
C VAL A 78 -3.61 -10.21 12.95
N ALA A 79 -4.33 -9.71 13.96
CA ALA A 79 -3.74 -9.06 15.14
C ALA A 79 -2.73 -9.94 15.91
N ALA A 80 -2.97 -11.25 16.01
CA ALA A 80 -2.06 -12.18 16.68
C ALA A 80 -0.68 -12.33 16.00
N ASP A 81 -0.57 -11.98 14.73
CA ASP A 81 0.60 -12.24 13.89
C ASP A 81 1.41 -10.96 13.57
N VAL A 82 0.99 -9.80 14.04
CA VAL A 82 1.61 -8.50 13.72
C VAL A 82 1.97 -7.70 14.97
N ALA A 83 2.84 -6.71 14.82
CA ALA A 83 3.27 -5.84 15.92
C ALA A 83 2.30 -4.67 16.18
N GLY A 84 1.41 -4.39 15.25
CA GLY A 84 0.44 -3.30 15.36
C GLY A 84 -0.44 -3.18 14.13
N ILE A 85 -1.47 -2.37 14.26
CA ILE A 85 -2.40 -2.00 13.18
C ILE A 85 -2.23 -0.52 12.88
N ASP A 86 -2.12 -0.16 11.61
CA ASP A 86 -2.07 1.22 11.14
C ASP A 86 -3.28 1.53 10.26
N VAL A 87 -3.95 2.65 10.50
CA VAL A 87 -5.06 3.11 9.67
C VAL A 87 -4.55 4.06 8.60
N ASN A 88 -4.80 3.75 7.32
CA ASN A 88 -4.48 4.66 6.23
C ASN A 88 -5.49 5.80 6.16
N ALA A 89 -5.09 6.99 6.55
CA ALA A 89 -5.84 8.23 6.38
C ALA A 89 -5.10 9.26 5.47
N GLY A 90 -4.18 8.78 4.61
CA GLY A 90 -3.37 9.67 3.76
C GLY A 90 -3.39 9.36 2.27
N CYS A 91 -3.94 8.22 1.81
CA CYS A 91 -3.95 7.85 0.40
C CYS A 91 -4.94 8.72 -0.40
N PRO A 92 -4.48 9.52 -1.41
CA PRO A 92 -5.36 10.39 -2.19
C PRO A 92 -5.91 9.72 -3.45
N LYS A 93 -5.62 8.43 -3.67
CA LYS A 93 -6.01 7.73 -4.90
C LYS A 93 -7.52 7.43 -4.92
N PRO A 94 -8.20 7.52 -6.09
CA PRO A 94 -9.65 7.31 -6.19
C PRO A 94 -10.16 5.98 -5.63
N PHE A 95 -9.39 4.88 -5.76
CA PHE A 95 -9.79 3.59 -5.22
C PHE A 95 -9.98 3.59 -3.69
N SER A 96 -9.24 4.46 -2.99
CA SER A 96 -9.33 4.64 -1.55
C SER A 96 -10.39 5.69 -1.20
N THR A 97 -10.30 6.89 -1.81
CA THR A 97 -11.15 8.03 -1.43
C THR A 97 -12.62 7.87 -1.86
N SER A 98 -12.92 7.23 -2.99
CA SER A 98 -14.30 6.96 -3.40
C SER A 98 -15.07 6.02 -2.45
N GLY A 99 -14.33 5.20 -1.69
CA GLY A 99 -14.88 4.36 -0.61
C GLY A 99 -14.96 5.06 0.76
N GLY A 100 -14.63 6.35 0.83
CA GLY A 100 -14.56 7.11 2.09
C GLY A 100 -13.33 6.77 2.96
N MET A 101 -12.34 6.08 2.39
CA MET A 101 -11.08 5.67 3.04
C MET A 101 -9.95 6.66 2.70
N GLY A 102 -8.77 6.41 3.25
CA GLY A 102 -7.57 7.19 2.94
C GLY A 102 -7.76 8.67 3.25
N ALA A 103 -7.31 9.55 2.36
CA ALA A 103 -7.37 11.00 2.58
C ALA A 103 -8.81 11.57 2.71
N ALA A 104 -9.85 10.82 2.32
CA ALA A 104 -11.23 11.21 2.56
C ALA A 104 -11.58 11.28 4.06
N LEU A 105 -10.91 10.48 4.90
CA LEU A 105 -11.09 10.49 6.35
C LEU A 105 -10.63 11.82 6.99
N LEU A 106 -9.70 12.53 6.36
CA LEU A 106 -9.26 13.84 6.84
C LEU A 106 -10.36 14.91 6.77
N GLN A 107 -11.36 14.69 5.92
CA GLN A 107 -12.57 15.56 5.82
C GLN A 107 -13.68 15.15 6.82
N THR A 108 -13.51 14.01 7.47
CA THR A 108 -14.44 13.46 8.47
C THR A 108 -13.68 13.03 9.72
N PRO A 109 -13.04 13.96 10.46
CA PRO A 109 -12.15 13.62 11.59
C PRO A 109 -12.86 12.80 12.68
N ASP A 110 -14.13 13.08 12.95
CA ASP A 110 -14.89 12.35 13.98
C ASP A 110 -15.09 10.87 13.60
N LYS A 111 -15.29 10.58 12.31
CA LYS A 111 -15.32 9.20 11.82
C LYS A 111 -13.95 8.51 11.97
N LEU A 112 -12.86 9.23 11.66
CA LEU A 112 -11.51 8.70 11.84
C LEU A 112 -11.25 8.40 13.32
N CYS A 113 -11.61 9.31 14.23
CA CYS A 113 -11.51 9.08 15.67
C CYS A 113 -12.31 7.83 16.09
N ALA A 114 -13.56 7.69 15.65
CA ALA A 114 -14.39 6.52 15.98
C ALA A 114 -13.76 5.18 15.49
N ILE A 115 -13.10 5.18 14.34
CA ILE A 115 -12.35 4.00 13.86
C ILE A 115 -11.19 3.69 14.79
N LEU A 116 -10.40 4.69 15.17
CA LEU A 116 -9.24 4.52 16.03
C LEU A 116 -9.63 4.08 17.44
N GLU A 117 -10.64 4.71 18.02
CA GLU A 117 -11.18 4.36 19.34
C GLU A 117 -11.69 2.91 19.38
N ALA A 118 -12.41 2.47 18.33
CA ALA A 118 -12.86 1.09 18.23
C ALA A 118 -11.67 0.10 18.16
N LEU A 119 -10.64 0.40 17.36
CA LEU A 119 -9.44 -0.42 17.27
C LEU A 119 -8.65 -0.45 18.58
N VAL A 120 -8.51 0.68 19.27
CA VAL A 120 -7.83 0.77 20.57
C VAL A 120 -8.58 -0.08 21.60
N LYS A 121 -9.90 0.09 21.69
CA LYS A 121 -10.74 -0.62 22.66
C LYS A 121 -10.76 -2.13 22.44
N GLU A 122 -10.96 -2.57 21.19
CA GLU A 122 -11.26 -3.96 20.87
C GLU A 122 -9.99 -4.78 20.51
N ILE A 123 -9.01 -4.15 19.87
CA ILE A 123 -7.84 -4.86 19.35
C ILE A 123 -6.61 -4.63 20.22
N SER A 124 -6.29 -3.36 20.56
CA SER A 124 -5.10 -3.07 21.35
C SER A 124 -5.15 -3.73 22.72
N THR A 125 -6.32 -3.70 23.37
CA THR A 125 -6.53 -4.29 24.69
C THR A 125 -6.46 -5.83 24.67
N GLU A 126 -7.04 -6.47 23.63
CA GLU A 126 -7.10 -7.92 23.56
C GLU A 126 -5.76 -8.55 23.14
N PHE A 127 -5.04 -7.92 22.19
CA PHE A 127 -3.83 -8.49 21.60
C PHE A 127 -2.54 -7.83 22.11
N GLU A 128 -2.62 -6.83 22.95
CA GLU A 128 -1.48 -6.06 23.48
C GLU A 128 -0.58 -5.45 22.39
N ILE A 129 -1.19 -4.98 21.27
CA ILE A 129 -0.49 -4.39 20.14
C ILE A 129 -0.86 -2.92 19.95
N GLY A 130 0.06 -2.14 19.34
CA GLY A 130 -0.15 -0.72 19.10
C GLY A 130 -1.15 -0.45 17.97
N ILE A 131 -1.91 0.64 18.12
CA ILE A 131 -2.73 1.21 17.05
C ILE A 131 -2.09 2.52 16.60
N SER A 132 -1.91 2.68 15.29
CA SER A 132 -1.37 3.90 14.71
C SER A 132 -2.23 4.40 13.55
N VAL A 133 -1.98 5.63 13.13
CA VAL A 133 -2.64 6.22 11.97
C VAL A 133 -1.63 6.97 11.10
N LYS A 134 -1.75 6.83 9.77
CA LYS A 134 -0.94 7.58 8.83
C LYS A 134 -1.79 8.63 8.12
N ILE A 135 -1.43 9.91 8.31
CA ILE A 135 -2.14 11.08 7.79
C ILE A 135 -1.29 11.87 6.78
N ARG A 136 -1.91 12.87 6.17
CA ARG A 136 -1.27 14.01 5.49
C ARG A 136 -1.48 15.29 6.28
N LEU A 137 -0.67 16.30 5.97
CA LEU A 137 -0.90 17.67 6.45
C LEU A 137 -2.23 18.20 5.90
N LEU A 138 -2.91 19.01 6.70
CA LEU A 138 -4.02 19.83 6.23
C LEU A 138 -3.50 21.15 5.64
N GLU A 139 -4.39 21.95 5.11
CA GLU A 139 -4.06 23.18 4.38
C GLU A 139 -3.33 24.22 5.25
N THR A 140 -3.67 24.28 6.54
CA THR A 140 -3.01 25.17 7.49
C THR A 140 -2.45 24.41 8.70
N ALA A 141 -1.53 25.05 9.42
CA ALA A 141 -0.94 24.50 10.64
C ALA A 141 -1.99 24.33 11.75
N GLU A 142 -2.90 25.28 11.88
CA GLU A 142 -3.96 25.30 12.89
C GLU A 142 -4.93 24.13 12.69
N LEU A 143 -5.34 23.87 11.44
CA LEU A 143 -6.19 22.72 11.11
C LEU A 143 -5.49 21.40 11.39
N THR A 144 -4.20 21.32 11.05
CA THR A 144 -3.38 20.15 11.34
C THR A 144 -3.25 19.95 12.86
N GLU A 145 -3.00 21.00 13.62
CA GLU A 145 -2.92 20.95 15.08
C GLU A 145 -4.20 20.38 15.70
N VAL A 146 -5.35 20.94 15.32
CA VAL A 146 -6.67 20.49 15.81
C VAL A 146 -6.89 19.01 15.50
N LEU A 147 -6.56 18.58 14.29
CA LEU A 147 -6.67 17.17 13.90
C LEU A 147 -5.77 16.28 14.75
N VAL A 148 -4.48 16.63 14.87
CA VAL A 148 -3.50 15.83 15.61
C VAL A 148 -3.88 15.69 17.09
N ARG A 149 -4.35 16.75 17.74
CA ARG A 149 -4.85 16.68 19.12
C ARG A 149 -6.04 15.73 19.25
N LYS A 150 -7.02 15.78 18.31
CA LYS A 150 -8.14 14.82 18.28
C LYS A 150 -7.67 13.38 18.14
N LEU A 151 -6.71 13.12 17.22
CA LEU A 151 -6.20 11.78 16.98
C LEU A 151 -5.43 11.24 18.20
N CYS A 152 -4.58 12.05 18.82
CA CYS A 152 -3.85 11.66 20.04
C CYS A 152 -4.80 11.32 21.19
N ALA A 153 -5.95 11.99 21.30
CA ALA A 153 -6.95 11.72 22.33
C ALA A 153 -7.68 10.38 22.19
N THR A 154 -7.57 9.70 21.03
CA THR A 154 -8.22 8.38 20.80
C THR A 154 -7.49 7.20 21.47
N GLY A 155 -6.32 7.42 22.07
CA GLY A 155 -5.53 6.37 22.71
C GLY A 155 -4.61 5.62 21.75
N ILE A 156 -4.35 6.13 20.56
CA ILE A 156 -3.35 5.57 19.62
C ILE A 156 -1.93 5.64 20.22
N THR A 157 -1.07 4.72 19.79
CA THR A 157 0.35 4.67 20.21
C THR A 157 1.31 5.29 19.19
N GLY A 158 0.84 5.57 17.97
CA GLY A 158 1.68 6.13 16.92
C GLY A 158 0.94 6.96 15.88
N LEU A 159 1.59 8.00 15.40
CA LEU A 159 1.12 8.87 14.33
C LEU A 159 2.22 9.03 13.27
N THR A 160 1.95 8.64 12.03
CA THR A 160 2.84 8.91 10.89
C THR A 160 2.30 10.07 10.06
N VAL A 161 3.10 11.12 9.87
CA VAL A 161 2.73 12.31 9.10
C VAL A 161 3.45 12.34 7.77
N HIS A 162 2.71 12.19 6.66
CA HIS A 162 3.24 12.53 5.36
C HIS A 162 3.27 14.04 5.18
N CYS A 163 4.45 14.62 5.08
CA CYS A 163 4.71 16.05 5.02
C CYS A 163 4.30 16.69 3.68
N ARG A 164 3.10 16.36 3.21
CA ARG A 164 2.42 16.93 2.04
C ARG A 164 0.93 17.02 2.32
N THR A 165 0.27 18.02 1.76
CA THR A 165 -1.20 18.09 1.73
C THR A 165 -1.79 17.12 0.71
N THR A 166 -3.09 16.88 0.75
CA THR A 166 -3.76 15.90 -0.13
C THR A 166 -3.57 16.17 -1.63
N PRO A 167 -3.67 17.41 -2.15
CA PRO A 167 -3.50 17.68 -3.58
C PRO A 167 -2.04 17.58 -4.06
N MET A 168 -1.06 17.69 -3.16
CA MET A 168 0.35 17.65 -3.52
C MET A 168 0.77 16.32 -4.13
N ARG A 169 1.64 16.38 -5.15
CA ARG A 169 2.19 15.21 -5.85
C ARG A 169 3.62 14.90 -5.37
N PRO A 170 4.13 13.67 -5.60
CA PRO A 170 5.49 13.28 -5.15
C PRO A 170 6.62 14.20 -5.65
N ARG A 171 6.46 14.87 -6.80
CA ARG A 171 7.44 15.83 -7.35
C ARG A 171 7.53 17.13 -6.56
N GLU A 172 6.53 17.48 -5.77
CA GLU A 172 6.53 18.66 -4.91
C GLU A 172 7.24 18.33 -3.61
N ARG A 173 8.10 19.22 -3.13
CA ARG A 173 8.88 18.98 -1.91
C ARG A 173 8.00 18.83 -0.68
N ALA A 174 8.43 18.00 0.25
CA ALA A 174 7.78 17.82 1.54
C ALA A 174 7.84 19.11 2.39
N ILE A 175 6.74 19.46 3.03
CA ILE A 175 6.59 20.64 3.91
C ILE A 175 6.87 20.20 5.34
N ARG A 176 8.01 20.58 5.91
CA ARG A 176 8.43 20.13 7.25
C ARG A 176 8.18 21.14 8.37
N GLY A 177 7.73 22.35 8.04
CA GLY A 177 7.55 23.45 9.02
C GLY A 177 6.59 23.15 10.18
N GLN A 178 5.65 22.21 9.98
CA GLN A 178 4.68 21.83 11.02
C GLN A 178 5.18 20.69 11.93
N LEU A 179 6.28 20.00 11.59
CA LEU A 179 6.69 18.77 12.28
C LEU A 179 7.00 18.97 13.76
N LYS A 180 7.69 20.07 14.13
CA LYS A 180 8.01 20.33 15.55
C LYS A 180 6.76 20.51 16.41
N MET A 181 5.75 21.20 15.89
CA MET A 181 4.46 21.36 16.56
C MET A 181 3.79 19.98 16.72
N ILE A 182 3.73 19.19 15.67
CA ILE A 182 3.11 17.85 15.69
C ILE A 182 3.85 16.93 16.67
N ALA A 183 5.18 16.89 16.62
CA ALA A 183 6.01 16.09 17.51
C ALA A 183 5.79 16.45 19.00
N ASN A 184 5.65 17.75 19.31
CA ASN A 184 5.36 18.19 20.68
C ASN A 184 3.98 17.71 21.14
N ILE A 185 2.93 17.84 20.32
CA ILE A 185 1.59 17.36 20.68
C ILE A 185 1.61 15.85 20.91
N CYS A 186 2.26 15.07 20.01
CA CYS A 186 2.39 13.64 20.20
C CYS A 186 3.10 13.28 21.50
N ARG A 187 4.21 13.96 21.82
CA ARG A 187 4.96 13.73 23.05
C ARG A 187 4.15 14.07 24.30
N GLU A 188 3.39 15.16 24.31
CA GLU A 188 2.49 15.55 25.39
C GLU A 188 1.43 14.47 25.68
N ASN A 189 1.06 13.66 24.68
CA ASN A 189 0.05 12.61 24.77
C ASN A 189 0.64 11.18 24.79
N GLY A 190 1.96 11.00 24.86
CA GLY A 190 2.59 9.69 24.86
C GLY A 190 2.48 8.91 23.55
N VAL A 191 2.27 9.62 22.42
CA VAL A 191 2.14 9.06 21.08
C VAL A 191 3.47 9.18 20.32
N ALA A 192 3.98 8.10 19.74
CA ALA A 192 5.16 8.15 18.88
C ALA A 192 4.86 8.89 17.58
N CYS A 193 5.69 9.88 17.24
CA CYS A 193 5.55 10.69 16.02
C CYS A 193 6.56 10.26 14.95
N LEU A 194 6.09 9.80 13.80
CA LEU A 194 6.93 9.46 12.66
C LEU A 194 6.70 10.43 11.51
N MET A 195 7.78 10.92 10.92
CA MET A 195 7.70 11.72 9.70
C MET A 195 7.83 10.86 8.44
N ASN A 196 7.19 11.29 7.35
CA ASN A 196 7.33 10.70 6.02
C ASN A 196 7.33 11.81 4.96
N GLY A 197 8.04 11.59 3.88
CA GLY A 197 8.17 12.52 2.74
C GLY A 197 9.62 12.93 2.51
N ASP A 198 10.14 12.59 1.34
CA ASP A 198 11.50 12.90 0.87
C ASP A 198 12.58 12.47 1.87
N VAL A 199 12.48 11.23 2.35
CA VAL A 199 13.49 10.55 3.16
C VAL A 199 14.12 9.49 2.29
N GLU A 200 15.41 9.61 2.01
CA GLU A 200 16.12 8.84 0.99
C GLU A 200 16.90 7.64 1.56
N ASN A 201 17.46 7.78 2.77
CA ASN A 201 18.26 6.76 3.39
C ASN A 201 18.26 6.89 4.91
N ARG A 202 18.93 5.95 5.58
CA ARG A 202 19.03 5.91 7.03
C ARG A 202 19.72 7.13 7.62
N ALA A 203 20.84 7.56 7.06
CA ALA A 203 21.59 8.72 7.59
C ALA A 203 20.74 10.00 7.54
N GLN A 204 20.04 10.24 6.44
CA GLN A 204 19.11 11.36 6.34
C GLN A 204 17.93 11.22 7.31
N ALA A 205 17.41 9.99 7.50
CA ALA A 205 16.35 9.75 8.48
C ALA A 205 16.81 10.15 9.90
N GLU A 206 18.01 9.73 10.31
CA GLU A 206 18.58 10.06 11.61
C GLU A 206 18.82 11.58 11.79
N GLN A 207 19.30 12.25 10.73
CA GLN A 207 19.43 13.72 10.72
C GLN A 207 18.07 14.42 10.94
N LEU A 208 17.05 14.01 10.19
CA LEU A 208 15.72 14.63 10.25
C LEU A 208 15.00 14.34 11.57
N ILE A 209 15.20 13.17 12.16
CA ILE A 209 14.69 12.83 13.50
C ILE A 209 15.23 13.83 14.52
N ASN A 210 16.54 14.07 14.51
CA ASN A 210 17.19 15.01 15.43
C ASN A 210 16.75 16.46 15.17
N GLU A 211 16.63 16.87 13.90
CA GLU A 211 16.26 18.24 13.52
C GLU A 211 14.84 18.62 13.96
N PHE A 212 13.89 17.70 13.79
CA PHE A 212 12.47 17.96 14.03
C PHE A 212 11.96 17.43 15.38
N GLY A 213 12.76 16.62 16.09
CA GLY A 213 12.40 16.04 17.38
C GLY A 213 11.27 15.01 17.27
N VAL A 214 11.17 14.32 16.14
CA VAL A 214 10.25 13.18 15.94
C VAL A 214 10.90 11.88 16.41
N ASP A 215 10.11 10.85 16.67
CA ASP A 215 10.60 9.56 17.18
C ASP A 215 11.11 8.64 16.07
N GLY A 216 10.75 8.93 14.83
CA GLY A 216 11.19 8.12 13.69
C GLY A 216 10.90 8.74 12.34
N ALA A 217 11.43 8.11 11.28
CA ALA A 217 11.18 8.50 9.91
C ALA A 217 10.81 7.29 9.04
N MET A 218 9.78 7.46 8.21
CA MET A 218 9.33 6.44 7.25
C MET A 218 9.96 6.70 5.89
N ILE A 219 10.82 5.78 5.44
CA ILE A 219 11.37 5.76 4.08
C ILE A 219 10.38 4.98 3.19
N ALA A 220 9.91 5.58 2.10
CA ALA A 220 8.94 4.96 1.20
C ALA A 220 9.52 4.78 -0.21
N THR A 221 9.52 5.81 -1.04
CA THR A 221 9.96 5.71 -2.45
C THR A 221 11.39 5.18 -2.59
N ALA A 222 12.30 5.60 -1.71
CA ALA A 222 13.69 5.10 -1.74
C ALA A 222 13.74 3.60 -1.41
N ALA A 223 12.92 3.12 -0.48
CA ALA A 223 12.83 1.70 -0.14
C ALA A 223 12.25 0.85 -1.29
N GLU A 224 11.29 1.38 -2.07
CA GLU A 224 10.76 0.72 -3.26
C GLU A 224 11.79 0.64 -4.39
N THR A 225 12.71 1.62 -4.49
CA THR A 225 13.74 1.64 -5.52
C THR A 225 15.01 0.91 -5.11
N ASN A 226 15.32 0.88 -3.82
CA ASN A 226 16.46 0.17 -3.29
C ASN A 226 16.31 -0.07 -1.78
N SER A 227 15.93 -1.28 -1.38
CA SER A 227 15.67 -1.62 0.01
C SER A 227 16.91 -1.57 0.92
N SER A 228 18.13 -1.52 0.37
CA SER A 228 19.35 -1.33 1.17
C SER A 228 19.51 0.10 1.74
N CYS A 229 18.59 1.02 1.41
CA CYS A 229 18.54 2.38 1.97
C CYS A 229 18.44 2.42 3.51
N PHE A 230 18.11 1.30 4.15
CA PHE A 230 18.10 1.14 5.60
C PHE A 230 19.44 0.74 6.21
N ARG A 231 20.43 0.31 5.39
CA ARG A 231 21.76 -0.04 5.89
C ARG A 231 22.47 1.20 6.42
N SER A 232 23.25 1.01 7.49
CA SER A 232 24.21 2.04 7.91
C SER A 232 25.42 2.06 6.98
N GLU A 233 26.18 3.15 7.00
CA GLU A 233 27.45 3.21 6.26
C GLU A 233 28.43 2.09 6.75
N ALA A 234 28.41 1.78 8.05
CA ALA A 234 29.22 0.70 8.63
C ALA A 234 28.81 -0.70 8.09
N ASP A 235 27.54 -0.87 7.69
CA ASP A 235 27.01 -2.10 7.09
C ASP A 235 27.15 -2.12 5.55
N GLY A 236 27.93 -1.22 4.98
CA GLY A 236 28.18 -1.10 3.54
C GLY A 236 27.24 -0.14 2.80
N GLY A 237 26.37 0.57 3.51
CA GLY A 237 25.50 1.60 2.92
C GLY A 237 24.59 1.11 1.78
N LEU A 238 24.42 1.95 0.78
CA LEU A 238 23.53 1.66 -0.35
C LEU A 238 24.16 0.66 -1.32
N ALA A 239 23.58 -0.53 -1.44
CA ALA A 239 24.05 -1.57 -2.34
C ALA A 239 23.70 -1.26 -3.82
N PRO A 240 24.47 -1.81 -4.78
CA PRO A 240 24.10 -1.77 -6.20
C PRO A 240 22.72 -2.42 -6.45
N TRP A 241 21.97 -1.86 -7.40
CA TRP A 241 20.60 -2.34 -7.71
C TRP A 241 20.53 -3.83 -8.05
N ASN A 242 21.52 -4.37 -8.74
CA ASN A 242 21.58 -5.79 -9.15
C ASN A 242 21.70 -6.72 -7.93
N GLU A 243 22.47 -6.36 -6.91
CA GLU A 243 22.54 -7.10 -5.64
C GLU A 243 21.17 -7.12 -4.94
N VAL A 244 20.51 -5.98 -4.88
CA VAL A 244 19.16 -5.88 -4.27
C VAL A 244 18.13 -6.68 -5.03
N VAL A 245 18.17 -6.65 -6.37
CA VAL A 245 17.27 -7.43 -7.23
C VAL A 245 17.49 -8.93 -7.05
N GLU A 246 18.76 -9.38 -6.99
CA GLU A 246 19.07 -10.80 -6.78
C GLU A 246 18.56 -11.29 -5.43
N GLN A 247 18.81 -10.55 -4.34
CA GLN A 247 18.31 -10.89 -3.00
C GLN A 247 16.78 -10.89 -2.95
N TYR A 248 16.15 -9.92 -3.60
CA TYR A 248 14.70 -9.87 -3.70
C TYR A 248 14.11 -11.08 -4.43
N LEU A 249 14.73 -11.48 -5.55
CA LEU A 249 14.27 -12.65 -6.32
C LEU A 249 14.40 -13.94 -5.50
N LYS A 250 15.50 -14.13 -4.76
CA LYS A 250 15.68 -15.28 -3.86
C LYS A 250 14.53 -15.38 -2.86
N ILE A 251 14.24 -14.28 -2.16
CA ILE A 251 13.16 -14.24 -1.15
C ILE A 251 11.79 -14.42 -1.82
N ALA A 252 11.54 -13.78 -2.95
CA ALA A 252 10.27 -13.88 -3.65
C ALA A 252 9.96 -15.30 -4.12
N MET A 253 10.98 -16.05 -4.59
CA MET A 253 10.86 -17.46 -4.97
C MET A 253 10.71 -18.36 -3.75
N GLU A 254 11.46 -18.11 -2.68
CA GLU A 254 11.37 -18.87 -1.42
C GLU A 254 9.95 -18.86 -0.85
N VAL A 255 9.27 -17.74 -0.90
CA VAL A 255 7.88 -17.61 -0.41
C VAL A 255 6.82 -17.79 -1.50
N GLU A 256 7.18 -18.29 -2.67
CA GLU A 256 6.29 -18.49 -3.81
C GLU A 256 5.42 -17.26 -4.11
N ASN A 257 6.04 -16.06 -4.10
CA ASN A 257 5.32 -14.84 -4.38
C ASN A 257 4.74 -14.86 -5.80
N ARG A 258 3.52 -14.37 -5.98
CA ARG A 258 2.91 -14.28 -7.32
C ARG A 258 3.81 -13.48 -8.26
N PHE A 259 4.18 -14.05 -9.39
CA PHE A 259 5.09 -13.41 -10.35
C PHE A 259 4.66 -11.99 -10.75
N GLY A 260 3.36 -11.73 -10.83
CA GLY A 260 2.84 -10.38 -11.10
C GLY A 260 3.26 -9.33 -10.07
N ASN A 261 3.28 -9.69 -8.78
CA ASN A 261 3.73 -8.81 -7.70
C ASN A 261 5.25 -8.63 -7.77
N THR A 262 5.99 -9.72 -7.98
CA THR A 262 7.45 -9.65 -8.16
C THR A 262 7.83 -8.75 -9.32
N LYS A 263 7.19 -8.91 -10.46
CA LYS A 263 7.42 -8.07 -11.64
C LYS A 263 7.10 -6.59 -11.39
N TYR A 264 6.03 -6.30 -10.63
CA TYR A 264 5.71 -4.92 -10.23
C TYR A 264 6.89 -4.28 -9.47
N LEU A 265 7.44 -4.98 -8.47
CA LEU A 265 8.55 -4.44 -7.69
C LEU A 265 9.85 -4.37 -8.50
N LEU A 266 10.14 -5.35 -9.35
CA LEU A 266 11.30 -5.29 -10.25
C LEU A 266 11.31 -4.05 -11.14
N ASN A 267 10.14 -3.57 -11.56
CA ASN A 267 10.02 -2.32 -12.33
C ASN A 267 10.39 -1.06 -11.52
N HIS A 268 10.43 -1.15 -10.21
CA HIS A 268 10.92 -0.08 -9.32
C HIS A 268 12.40 -0.27 -8.96
N LEU A 269 12.81 -1.50 -8.68
CA LEU A 269 14.18 -1.84 -8.28
C LEU A 269 15.20 -1.69 -9.42
N ILE A 270 14.82 -2.02 -10.66
CA ILE A 270 15.71 -1.90 -11.81
C ILE A 270 15.65 -0.47 -12.36
N PRO A 271 16.76 0.28 -12.37
CA PRO A 271 16.74 1.63 -12.92
C PRO A 271 16.32 1.66 -14.39
N GLY A 272 15.38 2.53 -14.75
CA GLY A 272 14.79 2.58 -16.09
C GLY A 272 15.78 2.85 -17.25
N LYS A 273 17.00 3.32 -16.95
CA LYS A 273 18.07 3.49 -17.92
C LYS A 273 18.85 2.20 -18.24
N GLN A 274 18.68 1.16 -17.44
CA GLN A 274 19.34 -0.13 -17.68
C GLN A 274 18.77 -0.81 -18.93
N PRO A 275 19.61 -1.34 -19.84
CA PRO A 275 19.14 -2.03 -21.04
C PRO A 275 18.16 -3.15 -20.73
N VAL A 276 18.43 -3.94 -19.70
CA VAL A 276 17.62 -5.09 -19.26
C VAL A 276 16.23 -4.69 -18.74
N TYR A 277 16.01 -3.42 -18.37
CA TYR A 277 14.72 -2.94 -17.84
C TYR A 277 13.56 -3.27 -18.78
N ARG A 278 13.72 -2.96 -20.08
CA ARG A 278 12.67 -3.22 -21.09
C ARG A 278 12.38 -4.71 -21.25
N GLU A 279 13.38 -5.55 -21.16
CA GLU A 279 13.24 -7.01 -21.28
C GLU A 279 12.47 -7.54 -20.07
N VAL A 280 12.87 -7.19 -18.84
CA VAL A 280 12.18 -7.58 -17.60
C VAL A 280 10.73 -7.10 -17.57
N THR A 281 10.42 -5.92 -18.08
CA THR A 281 9.03 -5.44 -18.17
C THR A 281 8.15 -6.32 -19.05
N THR A 282 8.71 -7.08 -19.97
CA THR A 282 7.98 -8.01 -20.84
C THR A 282 7.94 -9.43 -20.32
N SER A 283 8.77 -9.80 -19.34
CA SER A 283 8.89 -11.13 -18.76
C SER A 283 7.55 -11.65 -18.20
N ARG A 284 7.41 -12.96 -18.09
CA ARG A 284 6.17 -13.63 -17.64
C ARG A 284 6.41 -14.71 -16.61
N SER A 285 7.66 -14.95 -16.25
CA SER A 285 8.04 -15.98 -15.29
C SER A 285 9.36 -15.63 -14.60
N TYR A 286 9.60 -16.25 -13.46
CA TYR A 286 10.85 -16.12 -12.72
C TYR A 286 12.04 -16.58 -13.56
N HIS A 287 11.90 -17.72 -14.24
CA HIS A 287 12.98 -18.27 -15.08
C HIS A 287 13.39 -17.28 -16.18
N GLN A 288 12.43 -16.64 -16.87
CA GLN A 288 12.77 -15.62 -17.87
C GLN A 288 13.52 -14.43 -17.26
N VAL A 289 13.13 -13.99 -16.06
CA VAL A 289 13.82 -12.89 -15.38
C VAL A 289 15.26 -13.28 -15.03
N CYS A 290 15.49 -14.49 -14.49
CA CYS A 290 16.82 -14.99 -14.16
C CYS A 290 17.73 -15.05 -15.39
N GLN A 291 17.21 -15.52 -16.53
CA GLN A 291 17.94 -15.53 -17.79
C GLN A 291 18.32 -14.12 -18.27
N MET A 292 17.37 -13.18 -18.26
CA MET A 292 17.61 -11.79 -18.66
C MET A 292 18.65 -11.08 -17.78
N LEU A 293 18.65 -11.40 -16.49
CA LEU A 293 19.57 -10.85 -15.50
C LEU A 293 20.89 -11.65 -15.39
N LYS A 294 21.04 -12.75 -16.14
CA LYS A 294 22.20 -13.68 -16.11
C LYS A 294 22.46 -14.24 -14.71
N LEU A 295 21.40 -14.60 -14.00
CA LEU A 295 21.44 -15.23 -12.67
C LEU A 295 21.35 -16.75 -12.81
N GLU A 296 22.36 -17.36 -13.45
CA GLU A 296 22.40 -18.80 -13.79
C GLU A 296 22.19 -19.69 -12.56
N HIS A 297 22.76 -19.31 -11.42
CA HIS A 297 22.66 -20.05 -10.16
C HIS A 297 21.23 -20.05 -9.56
N LEU A 298 20.32 -19.19 -10.03
CA LEU A 298 18.91 -19.15 -9.62
C LEU A 298 17.96 -19.81 -10.62
N GLU A 299 18.43 -20.19 -11.81
CA GLU A 299 17.55 -20.68 -12.88
C GLU A 299 16.79 -21.96 -12.50
N LEU A 300 17.44 -22.89 -11.77
CA LEU A 300 16.78 -24.11 -11.32
C LEU A 300 15.63 -23.80 -10.36
N GLN A 301 15.91 -23.02 -9.32
CA GLN A 301 14.90 -22.57 -8.35
C GLN A 301 13.76 -21.79 -9.03
N ALA A 302 14.10 -20.98 -10.04
CA ALA A 302 13.11 -20.20 -10.78
C ALA A 302 12.16 -21.09 -11.60
N LYS A 303 12.66 -22.16 -12.22
CA LYS A 303 11.83 -23.16 -12.93
C LYS A 303 10.89 -23.88 -11.97
N GLU A 304 11.41 -24.38 -10.85
CA GLU A 304 10.62 -25.06 -9.83
C GLU A 304 9.51 -24.14 -9.27
N THR A 305 9.84 -22.85 -9.02
CA THR A 305 8.87 -21.86 -8.56
C THR A 305 7.80 -21.58 -9.62
N ASP A 306 8.19 -21.45 -10.88
CA ASP A 306 7.24 -21.25 -11.99
C ASP A 306 6.28 -22.45 -12.11
N GLU A 307 6.76 -23.69 -11.98
CA GLU A 307 5.92 -24.90 -11.97
C GLU A 307 4.93 -24.91 -10.82
N LYS A 308 5.37 -24.65 -9.58
CA LYS A 308 4.51 -24.56 -8.39
C LYS A 308 3.43 -23.48 -8.53
N LEU A 309 3.76 -22.36 -9.16
CA LEU A 309 2.83 -21.27 -9.44
C LEU A 309 1.93 -21.53 -10.65
N GLY A 310 2.11 -22.66 -11.36
CA GLY A 310 1.35 -23.01 -12.56
C GLY A 310 1.67 -22.09 -13.76
N ILE A 311 2.88 -21.55 -13.81
CA ILE A 311 3.36 -20.70 -14.89
C ILE A 311 4.01 -21.60 -15.95
N THR A 312 3.18 -22.19 -16.83
CA THR A 312 3.62 -23.05 -17.91
C THR A 312 3.62 -22.31 -19.26
N PRO A 313 4.29 -22.82 -20.30
CA PRO A 313 4.23 -22.26 -21.65
C PRO A 313 2.79 -22.10 -22.15
N GLU A 314 1.90 -23.02 -21.82
CA GLU A 314 0.48 -23.02 -22.21
C GLU A 314 -0.27 -21.86 -21.53
N THR A 315 -0.09 -21.66 -20.22
CA THR A 315 -0.71 -20.56 -19.47
C THR A 315 -0.19 -19.20 -19.95
N GLN A 316 1.07 -19.11 -20.32
CA GLN A 316 1.66 -17.91 -20.92
C GLN A 316 1.08 -17.60 -22.31
N ALA A 317 0.80 -18.64 -23.13
CA ALA A 317 0.20 -18.50 -24.46
C ALA A 317 -1.27 -18.06 -24.37
N GLN A 318 -2.05 -18.59 -23.42
CA GLN A 318 -3.43 -18.19 -23.17
C GLN A 318 -3.55 -16.70 -22.76
N GLY A 319 -2.62 -16.20 -21.96
CA GLY A 319 -2.54 -14.78 -21.59
C GLY A 319 -2.31 -13.84 -22.80
N ARG A 320 -1.70 -14.32 -23.89
CA ARG A 320 -1.57 -13.59 -25.17
C ARG A 320 -2.90 -13.49 -25.92
N ARG A 321 -3.69 -14.58 -25.94
CA ARG A 321 -5.02 -14.62 -26.61
C ARG A 321 -6.03 -13.74 -25.88
N GLY A 322 -6.04 -13.75 -24.53
CA GLY A 322 -6.93 -12.90 -23.72
C GLY A 322 -6.66 -11.40 -23.88
N LYS A 323 -5.40 -10.99 -24.02
CA LYS A 323 -5.05 -9.57 -24.29
C LYS A 323 -5.45 -9.12 -25.70
N LYS A 324 -5.34 -9.98 -26.73
CA LYS A 324 -5.82 -9.65 -28.09
C LYS A 324 -7.34 -9.46 -28.13
N ASN A 325 -8.09 -10.24 -27.36
CA ASN A 325 -9.54 -10.08 -27.26
C ASN A 325 -9.94 -8.84 -26.42
N LYS A 326 -9.23 -8.54 -25.31
CA LYS A 326 -9.49 -7.31 -24.52
C LYS A 326 -9.17 -6.04 -25.31
N ASN A 327 -8.15 -6.03 -26.18
CA ASN A 327 -7.88 -4.89 -27.04
C ASN A 327 -8.94 -4.72 -28.15
N LYS A 328 -9.57 -5.81 -28.65
CA LYS A 328 -10.75 -5.71 -29.53
C LYS A 328 -11.98 -5.18 -28.78
N THR A 329 -12.16 -5.55 -27.51
CA THR A 329 -13.25 -5.06 -26.64
C THR A 329 -13.00 -3.63 -26.14
N ALA A 330 -11.73 -3.22 -25.95
CA ALA A 330 -11.38 -1.84 -25.58
C ALA A 330 -11.55 -0.86 -26.75
N MET A 331 -11.39 -1.30 -27.99
CA MET A 331 -11.83 -0.51 -29.16
C MET A 331 -13.37 -0.37 -29.25
N ALA A 332 -14.13 -1.33 -28.71
CA ALA A 332 -15.58 -1.21 -28.52
C ALA A 332 -15.97 -0.38 -27.28
N ALA A 333 -15.08 -0.20 -26.31
CA ALA A 333 -15.29 0.57 -25.07
C ALA A 333 -15.08 2.10 -25.24
N GLY A 334 -14.78 2.56 -26.46
CA GLY A 334 -15.02 3.96 -26.85
C GLY A 334 -16.48 4.38 -26.59
N GLY A 335 -17.41 3.40 -26.56
CA GLY A 335 -18.77 3.57 -26.13
C GLY A 335 -18.98 3.83 -24.63
N TYR A 336 -18.07 3.43 -23.74
CA TYR A 336 -18.24 3.63 -22.29
C TYR A 336 -17.92 5.06 -21.86
N GLN A 337 -16.88 5.66 -22.41
CA GLN A 337 -16.58 7.08 -22.18
C GLN A 337 -17.61 8.01 -22.83
N ALA A 338 -18.16 7.61 -23.99
CA ALA A 338 -19.28 8.31 -24.61
C ALA A 338 -20.56 8.21 -23.75
N LYS A 339 -20.79 7.07 -23.09
CA LYS A 339 -21.93 6.87 -22.18
C LYS A 339 -21.79 7.65 -20.88
N ILE A 340 -20.58 7.77 -20.32
CA ILE A 340 -20.31 8.64 -19.16
C ILE A 340 -20.55 10.11 -19.52
N ARG A 341 -20.05 10.58 -20.66
CA ARG A 341 -20.30 11.96 -21.14
C ARG A 341 -21.78 12.24 -21.41
N SER A 342 -22.57 11.24 -21.82
CA SER A 342 -24.01 11.40 -22.00
C SER A 342 -24.76 11.49 -20.68
N ILE A 343 -24.34 10.74 -19.66
CA ILE A 343 -24.91 10.80 -18.29
C ILE A 343 -24.57 12.15 -17.65
N GLU A 344 -23.32 12.61 -17.73
CA GLU A 344 -22.91 13.94 -17.24
C GLU A 344 -23.63 15.09 -17.95
N ALA A 345 -23.93 14.93 -19.23
CA ALA A 345 -24.71 15.92 -20.01
C ALA A 345 -26.19 15.91 -19.62
N GLU A 346 -26.74 14.75 -19.27
CA GLU A 346 -28.13 14.61 -18.82
C GLU A 346 -28.31 15.10 -17.39
N GLU A 347 -27.35 14.87 -16.49
CA GLU A 347 -27.32 15.47 -15.15
C GLU A 347 -27.20 17.00 -15.18
N LYS A 348 -26.37 17.54 -16.09
CA LYS A 348 -26.28 18.99 -16.30
C LYS A 348 -27.57 19.61 -16.81
N ARG A 349 -28.30 18.91 -17.70
CA ARG A 349 -29.63 19.34 -18.16
C ARG A 349 -30.66 19.32 -17.03
N ASN A 350 -30.71 18.26 -16.25
CA ASN A 350 -31.61 18.11 -15.10
C ASN A 350 -31.36 19.13 -14.00
N LEU A 351 -30.11 19.54 -13.78
CA LEU A 351 -29.73 20.62 -12.84
C LEU A 351 -30.15 22.01 -13.38
N SER A 352 -30.01 22.23 -14.68
CA SER A 352 -30.46 23.46 -15.35
C SER A 352 -31.99 23.61 -15.31
N GLU A 353 -32.73 22.52 -15.50
CA GLU A 353 -34.22 22.51 -15.47
C GLU A 353 -34.74 22.68 -14.01
N ARG A 354 -33.94 22.40 -12.97
CA ARG A 354 -34.29 22.62 -11.56
C ARG A 354 -33.90 24.00 -11.02
N GLY A 355 -33.46 24.92 -11.89
CA GLY A 355 -33.21 26.32 -11.55
C GLY A 355 -31.97 26.57 -10.66
N VAL A 356 -31.05 25.60 -10.57
CA VAL A 356 -29.78 25.77 -9.83
C VAL A 356 -28.75 26.43 -10.75
N GLN A 357 -28.54 27.74 -10.58
CA GLN A 357 -27.47 28.47 -11.26
C GLN A 357 -26.10 28.03 -10.71
N ILE A 358 -25.32 27.32 -11.52
CA ILE A 358 -23.91 27.05 -11.23
C ILE A 358 -23.12 28.27 -11.70
N GLN A 359 -22.62 29.08 -10.76
CA GLN A 359 -21.64 30.12 -11.08
C GLN A 359 -20.33 29.45 -11.53
N PRO A 360 -19.73 29.86 -12.64
CA PRO A 360 -18.43 29.40 -13.04
C PRO A 360 -17.38 29.97 -12.08
N LEU A 361 -16.56 29.08 -11.49
CA LEU A 361 -15.36 29.46 -10.77
C LEU A 361 -14.48 30.28 -11.72
N ALA A 362 -14.31 31.55 -11.39
CA ALA A 362 -13.46 32.47 -12.12
C ALA A 362 -12.05 31.92 -12.19
N ALA A 363 -11.52 31.82 -13.41
CA ALA A 363 -10.11 31.58 -13.66
C ALA A 363 -9.30 32.75 -13.10
N VAL A 364 -8.58 32.55 -12.02
CA VAL A 364 -7.54 33.47 -11.59
C VAL A 364 -6.30 33.12 -12.40
N SER A 365 -6.06 34.00 -13.40
CA SER A 365 -4.74 34.11 -14.03
C SER A 365 -3.81 34.76 -12.99
N ILE A 366 -2.72 34.12 -12.63
CA ILE A 366 -1.34 34.60 -12.56
C ILE A 366 -0.43 33.41 -12.29
#